data_2f527fe41ece8621e91fa6f7125ff914
#
_entry.id   2f527fe41ece8621e91fa6f7125ff914
#
_cell.length_a   1.000
_cell.length_b   1.000
_cell.length_c   1.000
_cell.angle_alpha   90.00
_cell.angle_beta   90.00
_cell.angle_gamma   90.00
#
_symmetry.space_group_name_H-M   'P 1'
#
loop_
_entity.id
_entity.type
_entity.pdbx_description
1 polymer ?
#
loop_
_entity_poly.entity_id
_entity_poly.type
_entity_poly.pdbx_seq_one_letter_code
_entity_poly.pdbx_strand_id
1 'polypeptide(L)'
;MKHFNIFLVAVVLFSACKNKEQKTTVAEEQSVPDFVVAFGSCNMSQEPNPFWDDILQENPDVWIWGGDIVYADTDDVDRLRSIYAMQDTVAGYNKLRNEVPIIGTWDDHDFGVNDGGSDFAIKAESQQVFLDFMRVPQDSERRSQEGVYASHDYEVPEGKIKVIVLDTRYFRSDLIEDEDSNKRYKPTMDSTATVLGEVQWKWLENELNGSDADFNLIMSSIQVLSGEHGFETWGNFPLEVEKLEQTITQSGAKGVIILSGDRHISEFSRAEVHGLSYPLVDFTSSGLTHSYFSFSGEPNKHRVGEVVSDKSYGIINLNIKDKEAEFKIMGDNGEVLQELKQSY
;
A
#
# COMPACT_ATOMS: atom_id res chain seq x y z
N MET A 1 -4.33 -56.25 85.44
CA MET A 1 -3.80 -56.58 84.13
C MET A 1 -4.88 -56.20 83.07
N LYS A 2 -4.71 -55.12 82.42
CA LYS A 2 -5.63 -54.63 81.40
C LYS A 2 -4.99 -54.61 80.03
N HIS A 3 -5.50 -55.40 79.11
CA HIS A 3 -4.98 -55.52 77.78
C HIS A 3 -5.56 -54.33 76.95
N PHE A 4 -4.64 -53.57 76.30
CA PHE A 4 -5.00 -52.43 75.42
C PHE A 4 -4.78 -52.92 73.99
N ASN A 5 -5.93 -53.12 73.27
CA ASN A 5 -5.90 -53.44 71.87
C ASN A 5 -5.74 -52.16 71.07
N ILE A 6 -4.69 -52.04 70.27
CA ILE A 6 -4.44 -50.95 69.35
C ILE A 6 -5.03 -51.39 67.97
N PHE A 7 -6.10 -50.67 67.53
CA PHE A 7 -6.66 -50.80 66.17
C PHE A 7 -5.81 -49.92 65.22
N LEU A 8 -5.15 -50.53 64.25
CA LEU A 8 -4.43 -49.84 63.18
C LEU A 8 -5.41 -49.55 62.08
N VAL A 9 -5.77 -48.26 61.87
CA VAL A 9 -6.59 -47.81 60.72
C VAL A 9 -5.65 -47.45 59.57
N ALA A 10 -5.67 -48.29 58.52
CA ALA A 10 -4.95 -48.01 57.28
C ALA A 10 -5.76 -46.99 56.46
N VAL A 11 -5.21 -45.79 56.33
CA VAL A 11 -5.76 -44.74 55.41
C VAL A 11 -5.19 -44.99 54.02
N VAL A 12 -6.00 -45.46 53.09
CA VAL A 12 -5.64 -45.57 51.66
C VAL A 12 -5.86 -44.22 51.01
N LEU A 13 -4.78 -43.51 50.71
CA LEU A 13 -4.79 -42.29 49.94
C LEU A 13 -4.90 -42.63 48.45
N PHE A 14 -6.06 -42.44 47.86
CA PHE A 14 -6.24 -42.44 46.41
C PHE A 14 -5.63 -41.15 45.81
N SER A 15 -4.46 -41.24 45.21
CA SER A 15 -3.92 -40.19 44.35
C SER A 15 -4.63 -40.20 43.02
N ALA A 16 -5.57 -39.28 42.83
CA ALA A 16 -6.17 -39.02 41.54
C ALA A 16 -5.16 -38.23 40.66
N CYS A 17 -4.48 -38.95 39.75
CA CYS A 17 -3.74 -38.31 38.68
C CYS A 17 -4.73 -37.58 37.77
N LYS A 18 -4.82 -36.26 37.89
CA LYS A 18 -5.43 -35.42 36.81
C LYS A 18 -4.44 -35.42 35.64
N ASN A 19 -4.80 -36.14 34.57
CA ASN A 19 -4.18 -35.95 33.26
C ASN A 19 -4.47 -34.49 32.82
N LYS A 20 -3.46 -33.63 32.86
CA LYS A 20 -3.48 -32.41 32.09
C LYS A 20 -3.34 -32.82 30.61
N GLU A 21 -4.41 -32.72 29.84
CA GLU A 21 -4.28 -32.66 28.39
C GLU A 21 -3.36 -31.50 28.07
N GLN A 22 -2.15 -31.80 27.68
CA GLN A 22 -1.28 -30.86 26.99
C GLN A 22 -1.95 -30.58 25.63
N LYS A 23 -2.62 -29.42 25.50
CA LYS A 23 -2.88 -28.84 24.21
C LYS A 23 -1.52 -28.61 23.55
N THR A 24 -1.15 -29.52 22.68
CA THR A 24 -0.09 -29.29 21.71
C THR A 24 -0.64 -28.19 20.78
N THR A 25 -0.25 -26.94 21.00
CA THR A 25 -0.30 -25.93 19.99
C THR A 25 0.64 -26.42 18.89
N VAL A 26 0.10 -27.00 17.85
CA VAL A 26 0.79 -27.14 16.56
C VAL A 26 1.08 -25.70 16.18
N ALA A 27 2.34 -25.28 16.17
CA ALA A 27 2.72 -24.08 15.49
C ALA A 27 2.27 -24.27 14.04
N GLU A 28 1.39 -23.42 13.54
CA GLU A 28 1.12 -23.37 12.12
C GLU A 28 2.47 -23.17 11.45
N GLU A 29 2.89 -24.13 10.64
CA GLU A 29 4.01 -23.95 9.72
C GLU A 29 3.62 -22.77 8.83
N GLN A 30 4.26 -21.61 9.03
CA GLN A 30 4.09 -20.48 8.13
C GLN A 30 4.50 -20.95 6.74
N SER A 31 3.52 -21.02 5.83
CA SER A 31 3.80 -21.31 4.42
C SER A 31 4.68 -20.19 3.86
N VAL A 32 5.69 -20.56 3.11
CA VAL A 32 6.47 -19.56 2.35
C VAL A 32 5.51 -18.92 1.34
N PRO A 33 5.40 -17.59 1.30
CA PRO A 33 4.51 -16.94 0.34
C PRO A 33 4.94 -17.22 -1.10
N ASP A 34 3.97 -17.28 -2.01
CA ASP A 34 4.20 -17.51 -3.43
C ASP A 34 4.76 -16.25 -4.13
N PHE A 35 4.43 -15.05 -3.59
CA PHE A 35 4.93 -13.76 -4.08
C PHE A 35 4.93 -12.73 -2.94
N VAL A 36 6.00 -11.95 -2.84
CA VAL A 36 6.18 -10.92 -1.80
C VAL A 36 6.27 -9.53 -2.45
N VAL A 37 5.38 -8.64 -2.05
CA VAL A 37 5.41 -7.23 -2.45
C VAL A 37 5.89 -6.39 -1.29
N ALA A 38 6.89 -5.56 -1.52
CA ALA A 38 7.25 -4.48 -0.61
C ALA A 38 6.90 -3.13 -1.23
N PHE A 39 6.39 -2.18 -0.43
CA PHE A 39 6.04 -0.87 -0.95
C PHE A 39 6.10 0.22 0.13
N GLY A 40 6.16 1.48 -0.32
CA GLY A 40 6.13 2.63 0.57
C GLY A 40 6.20 3.94 -0.19
N SER A 41 5.98 5.04 0.54
CA SER A 41 6.00 6.41 0.05
C SER A 41 6.56 7.39 1.09
N CYS A 42 6.62 8.66 0.78
CA CYS A 42 7.07 9.75 1.64
C CYS A 42 8.53 9.57 2.11
N ASN A 43 9.44 9.63 1.12
CA ASN A 43 10.86 9.44 1.30
C ASN A 43 11.66 10.69 0.95
N MET A 44 12.26 11.33 1.94
CA MET A 44 13.22 12.42 1.75
C MET A 44 14.62 11.84 1.59
N SER A 45 15.22 11.99 0.41
CA SER A 45 16.55 11.43 0.09
C SER A 45 17.68 11.90 1.00
N GLN A 46 17.54 13.09 1.61
CA GLN A 46 18.50 13.67 2.56
C GLN A 46 18.32 13.15 3.99
N GLU A 47 17.19 12.51 4.31
CA GLU A 47 16.92 11.95 5.61
C GLU A 47 17.31 10.47 5.65
N PRO A 48 17.81 9.96 6.79
CA PRO A 48 18.09 8.54 6.93
C PRO A 48 16.80 7.70 6.81
N ASN A 49 16.81 6.75 5.89
CA ASN A 49 15.80 5.71 5.82
C ASN A 49 16.41 4.42 6.40
N PRO A 50 15.94 3.93 7.56
CA PRO A 50 16.51 2.77 8.23
C PRO A 50 16.09 1.44 7.58
N PHE A 51 15.07 1.42 6.72
CA PHE A 51 14.38 0.20 6.31
C PHE A 51 14.99 -0.54 5.12
N TRP A 52 15.95 0.04 4.38
CA TRP A 52 16.43 -0.60 3.13
C TRP A 52 16.98 -2.00 3.33
N ASP A 53 17.71 -2.24 4.43
CA ASP A 53 18.24 -3.57 4.75
C ASP A 53 17.14 -4.51 5.29
N ASP A 54 16.15 -3.98 6.02
CA ASP A 54 15.01 -4.75 6.52
C ASP A 54 14.10 -5.17 5.36
N ILE A 55 13.80 -4.24 4.43
CA ILE A 55 13.06 -4.55 3.21
C ILE A 55 13.72 -5.69 2.42
N LEU A 56 15.04 -5.66 2.28
CA LEU A 56 15.78 -6.73 1.60
C LEU A 56 15.70 -8.07 2.33
N GLN A 57 15.61 -8.07 3.67
CA GLN A 57 15.47 -9.30 4.46
C GLN A 57 14.12 -9.99 4.27
N GLU A 58 13.07 -9.22 3.88
CA GLU A 58 11.76 -9.78 3.52
C GLU A 58 11.79 -10.51 2.16
N ASN A 59 12.90 -10.43 1.40
CA ASN A 59 13.09 -11.03 0.08
C ASN A 59 11.94 -10.70 -0.90
N PRO A 60 11.62 -9.43 -1.13
CA PRO A 60 10.52 -9.06 -2.00
C PRO A 60 10.80 -9.39 -3.48
N ASP A 61 9.78 -9.85 -4.18
CA ASP A 61 9.81 -10.06 -5.62
C ASP A 61 9.71 -8.73 -6.39
N VAL A 62 9.15 -7.71 -5.74
CA VAL A 62 9.03 -6.36 -6.29
C VAL A 62 9.00 -5.30 -5.18
N TRP A 63 9.63 -4.15 -5.43
CA TRP A 63 9.42 -2.91 -4.69
C TRP A 63 8.52 -1.98 -5.48
N ILE A 64 7.47 -1.44 -4.84
CA ILE A 64 6.55 -0.48 -5.45
C ILE A 64 6.68 0.87 -4.76
N TRP A 65 7.07 1.89 -5.50
CA TRP A 65 6.97 3.27 -5.04
C TRP A 65 5.52 3.75 -5.09
N GLY A 66 4.99 4.20 -3.97
CA GLY A 66 3.65 4.77 -3.82
C GLY A 66 3.61 6.29 -3.95
N GLY A 67 4.61 6.90 -4.62
CA GLY A 67 4.75 8.34 -4.73
C GLY A 67 5.62 8.96 -3.64
N ASP A 68 5.89 10.26 -3.74
CA ASP A 68 6.77 11.00 -2.83
C ASP A 68 8.13 10.31 -2.65
N ILE A 69 8.69 9.87 -3.78
CA ILE A 69 10.02 9.25 -3.82
C ILE A 69 11.05 10.28 -3.38
N VAL A 70 10.81 11.54 -3.75
CA VAL A 70 11.61 12.71 -3.41
C VAL A 70 10.70 13.93 -3.19
N TYR A 71 11.17 14.88 -2.38
CA TYR A 71 10.49 16.15 -2.09
C TYR A 71 11.17 17.27 -2.88
N ALA A 72 10.69 17.50 -4.08
CA ALA A 72 11.29 18.47 -5.00
C ALA A 72 10.59 19.83 -4.95
N ASP A 73 9.27 19.86 -4.97
CA ASP A 73 8.41 21.07 -4.90
C ASP A 73 8.96 22.19 -5.80
N THR A 74 9.12 21.92 -7.08
CA THR A 74 9.79 22.83 -8.00
C THR A 74 9.25 22.71 -9.42
N ASP A 75 9.19 23.84 -10.12
CA ASP A 75 8.98 23.95 -11.56
C ASP A 75 10.30 24.01 -12.37
N ASP A 76 11.45 23.87 -11.71
CA ASP A 76 12.76 23.78 -12.35
C ASP A 76 13.11 22.31 -12.62
N VAL A 77 13.07 21.92 -13.89
CA VAL A 77 13.33 20.54 -14.36
C VAL A 77 14.73 20.05 -13.98
N ASP A 78 15.76 20.91 -14.01
CA ASP A 78 17.12 20.52 -13.67
C ASP A 78 17.26 20.30 -12.17
N ARG A 79 16.56 21.08 -11.35
CA ARG A 79 16.46 20.87 -9.91
C ARG A 79 15.75 19.55 -9.61
N LEU A 80 14.60 19.28 -10.22
CA LEU A 80 13.87 18.03 -10.06
C LEU A 80 14.76 16.83 -10.39
N ARG A 81 15.46 16.88 -11.55
CA ARG A 81 16.42 15.83 -11.95
C ARG A 81 17.53 15.63 -10.94
N SER A 82 18.08 16.72 -10.37
CA SER A 82 19.15 16.63 -9.39
C SER A 82 18.71 15.99 -8.08
N ILE A 83 17.45 16.21 -7.67
CA ILE A 83 16.90 15.66 -6.44
C ILE A 83 16.61 14.14 -6.63
N TYR A 84 16.06 13.71 -7.76
CA TYR A 84 15.94 12.29 -8.09
C TYR A 84 17.32 11.60 -8.17
N ALA A 85 18.31 12.27 -8.75
CA ALA A 85 19.68 11.74 -8.79
C ALA A 85 20.28 11.56 -7.39
N MET A 86 19.90 12.39 -6.41
CA MET A 86 20.31 12.23 -5.01
C MET A 86 19.78 10.90 -4.44
N GLN A 87 18.54 10.55 -4.71
CA GLN A 87 17.95 9.26 -4.29
C GLN A 87 18.75 8.07 -4.83
N ASP A 88 19.22 8.15 -6.08
CA ASP A 88 20.08 7.12 -6.66
C ASP A 88 21.45 6.99 -5.97
N THR A 89 21.89 7.96 -5.18
CA THR A 89 23.13 7.89 -4.41
C THR A 89 22.95 7.25 -3.02
N VAL A 90 21.72 7.05 -2.54
CA VAL A 90 21.45 6.43 -1.25
C VAL A 90 21.87 4.95 -1.29
N ALA A 91 22.89 4.58 -0.50
CA ALA A 91 23.53 3.27 -0.59
C ALA A 91 22.57 2.09 -0.39
N GLY A 92 21.68 2.18 0.61
CA GLY A 92 20.67 1.14 0.88
C GLY A 92 19.67 0.99 -0.27
N TYR A 93 19.17 2.12 -0.80
CA TYR A 93 18.29 2.10 -1.97
C TYR A 93 18.98 1.52 -3.22
N ASN A 94 20.24 1.87 -3.43
CA ASN A 94 21.02 1.33 -4.55
C ASN A 94 21.19 -0.19 -4.45
N LYS A 95 21.37 -0.72 -3.23
CA LYS A 95 21.43 -2.15 -2.99
C LYS A 95 20.08 -2.80 -3.34
N LEU A 96 18.96 -2.26 -2.82
CA LEU A 96 17.61 -2.73 -3.16
C LEU A 96 17.38 -2.74 -4.67
N ARG A 97 17.68 -1.65 -5.36
CA ARG A 97 17.49 -1.50 -6.82
C ARG A 97 18.31 -2.47 -7.66
N ASN A 98 19.43 -2.97 -7.14
CA ASN A 98 20.25 -3.94 -7.84
C ASN A 98 19.78 -5.40 -7.61
N GLU A 99 19.01 -5.66 -6.59
CA GLU A 99 18.57 -6.99 -6.20
C GLU A 99 17.08 -7.23 -6.50
N VAL A 100 16.26 -6.17 -6.51
CA VAL A 100 14.80 -6.24 -6.61
C VAL A 100 14.30 -5.37 -7.77
N PRO A 101 13.35 -5.85 -8.60
CA PRO A 101 12.63 -5.04 -9.58
C PRO A 101 11.94 -3.84 -8.91
N ILE A 102 12.12 -2.65 -9.48
CA ILE A 102 11.51 -1.41 -8.97
C ILE A 102 10.45 -0.93 -9.96
N ILE A 103 9.23 -0.75 -9.47
CA ILE A 103 8.12 -0.12 -10.19
C ILE A 103 7.49 0.96 -9.30
N GLY A 104 6.52 1.70 -9.82
CA GLY A 104 5.77 2.66 -9.00
C GLY A 104 5.31 3.88 -9.76
N THR A 105 4.74 4.81 -9.00
CA THR A 105 4.22 6.09 -9.45
C THR A 105 4.88 7.24 -8.68
N TRP A 106 4.64 8.44 -9.13
CA TRP A 106 4.91 9.68 -8.38
C TRP A 106 3.71 10.05 -7.50
N ASP A 107 3.93 11.05 -6.63
CA ASP A 107 2.87 11.82 -6.00
C ASP A 107 3.16 13.32 -6.16
N ASP A 108 2.58 14.20 -5.37
CA ASP A 108 2.59 15.63 -5.58
C ASP A 108 3.99 16.26 -5.42
N HIS A 109 4.77 15.87 -4.42
CA HIS A 109 6.09 16.45 -4.16
C HIS A 109 7.12 16.08 -5.24
N ASP A 110 7.06 14.90 -5.81
CA ASP A 110 7.94 14.48 -6.89
C ASP A 110 7.34 14.70 -8.29
N PHE A 111 6.03 14.94 -8.41
CA PHE A 111 5.41 15.56 -9.57
C PHE A 111 5.85 17.01 -9.74
N GLY A 112 5.96 17.76 -8.62
CA GLY A 112 6.64 19.04 -8.57
C GLY A 112 5.94 20.14 -7.79
N VAL A 113 4.73 19.94 -7.28
CA VAL A 113 4.01 20.93 -6.47
C VAL A 113 3.01 20.25 -5.54
N ASN A 114 3.07 20.60 -4.25
CA ASN A 114 2.17 20.04 -3.23
C ASN A 114 0.69 20.15 -3.65
N ASP A 115 -0.04 19.05 -3.54
CA ASP A 115 -1.42 18.85 -4.01
C ASP A 115 -1.62 19.22 -5.51
N GLY A 116 -0.58 19.14 -6.34
CA GLY A 116 -0.61 19.48 -7.76
C GLY A 116 -1.46 18.53 -8.60
N GLY A 117 -2.01 19.07 -9.69
CA GLY A 117 -2.86 18.34 -10.61
C GLY A 117 -2.65 18.73 -12.06
N SER A 118 -3.71 18.62 -12.86
CA SER A 118 -3.66 18.78 -14.31
C SER A 118 -3.20 20.16 -14.81
N ASP A 119 -3.27 21.16 -13.97
CA ASP A 119 -2.87 22.54 -14.23
C ASP A 119 -1.36 22.80 -14.09
N PHE A 120 -0.58 21.83 -13.52
CA PHE A 120 0.84 22.01 -13.34
C PHE A 120 1.57 22.15 -14.68
N ALA A 121 2.22 23.31 -14.87
CA ALA A 121 2.69 23.75 -16.18
C ALA A 121 3.78 22.86 -16.80
N ILE A 122 4.65 22.26 -15.98
CA ILE A 122 5.77 21.42 -16.47
C ILE A 122 5.55 19.92 -16.26
N LYS A 123 4.30 19.47 -16.10
CA LYS A 123 4.00 18.07 -15.83
C LYS A 123 4.57 17.09 -16.87
N ALA A 124 4.64 17.51 -18.14
CA ALA A 124 5.21 16.67 -19.21
C ALA A 124 6.72 16.50 -19.07
N GLU A 125 7.43 17.55 -18.65
CA GLU A 125 8.86 17.51 -18.36
C GLU A 125 9.14 16.73 -17.08
N SER A 126 8.34 16.92 -16.03
CA SER A 126 8.39 16.12 -14.80
C SER A 126 8.22 14.64 -15.08
N GLN A 127 7.29 14.27 -15.97
CA GLN A 127 7.11 12.90 -16.42
C GLN A 127 8.41 12.32 -17.01
N GLN A 128 9.12 13.06 -17.86
CA GLN A 128 10.34 12.54 -18.45
C GLN A 128 11.45 12.34 -17.41
N VAL A 129 11.55 13.23 -16.40
CA VAL A 129 12.50 13.09 -15.29
C VAL A 129 12.17 11.86 -14.45
N PHE A 130 10.90 11.65 -14.10
CA PHE A 130 10.44 10.46 -13.39
C PHE A 130 10.75 9.17 -14.17
N LEU A 131 10.45 9.13 -15.47
CA LEU A 131 10.71 7.98 -16.32
C LEU A 131 12.22 7.69 -16.48
N ASP A 132 13.07 8.74 -16.45
CA ASP A 132 14.54 8.59 -16.41
C ASP A 132 14.98 7.94 -15.09
N PHE A 133 14.46 8.42 -13.95
CA PHE A 133 14.72 7.84 -12.63
C PHE A 133 14.25 6.38 -12.56
N MET A 134 13.09 6.05 -13.10
CA MET A 134 12.55 4.69 -13.17
C MET A 134 13.26 3.81 -14.20
N ARG A 135 14.27 4.36 -14.93
CA ARG A 135 15.06 3.68 -15.96
C ARG A 135 14.20 3.10 -17.09
N VAL A 136 13.11 3.78 -17.42
CA VAL A 136 12.27 3.40 -18.56
C VAL A 136 13.06 3.64 -19.84
N PRO A 137 13.14 2.65 -20.76
CA PRO A 137 13.88 2.79 -22.02
C PRO A 137 13.46 4.02 -22.83
N GLN A 138 14.41 4.65 -23.55
CA GLN A 138 14.14 5.87 -24.31
C GLN A 138 13.19 5.65 -25.50
N ASP A 139 13.08 4.42 -25.98
CA ASP A 139 12.18 3.97 -27.05
C ASP A 139 10.86 3.38 -26.55
N SER A 140 10.60 3.43 -25.25
CA SER A 140 9.35 2.95 -24.65
C SER A 140 8.16 3.84 -25.04
N GLU A 141 7.03 3.23 -25.36
CA GLU A 141 5.76 3.93 -25.63
C GLU A 141 5.31 4.79 -24.44
N ARG A 142 5.68 4.42 -23.20
CA ARG A 142 5.41 5.21 -21.98
C ARG A 142 5.98 6.62 -22.04
N ARG A 143 6.97 6.89 -22.89
CA ARG A 143 7.57 8.22 -23.05
C ARG A 143 6.73 9.15 -23.90
N SER A 144 5.80 8.61 -24.68
CA SER A 144 4.91 9.37 -25.55
C SER A 144 3.46 9.40 -25.07
N GLN A 145 3.10 8.58 -24.08
CA GLN A 145 1.79 8.69 -23.41
C GLN A 145 1.78 9.89 -22.46
N GLU A 146 0.61 10.41 -22.15
CA GLU A 146 0.39 11.38 -21.08
C GLU A 146 0.24 10.63 -19.74
N GLY A 147 1.05 11.03 -18.72
CA GLY A 147 1.07 10.40 -17.40
C GLY A 147 2.01 9.20 -17.29
N VAL A 148 2.26 8.77 -16.05
CA VAL A 148 3.26 7.74 -15.70
C VAL A 148 2.65 6.35 -15.45
N TYR A 149 1.33 6.21 -15.58
CA TYR A 149 0.64 4.94 -15.33
C TYR A 149 1.18 3.78 -16.18
N ALA A 150 1.16 2.58 -15.60
CA ALA A 150 1.67 1.37 -16.24
C ALA A 150 1.10 0.11 -15.59
N SER A 151 1.14 -1.02 -16.28
CA SER A 151 0.87 -2.34 -15.70
C SER A 151 2.09 -3.25 -15.82
N HIS A 152 2.21 -4.17 -14.86
CA HIS A 152 3.30 -5.14 -14.77
C HIS A 152 2.71 -6.50 -14.42
N ASP A 153 3.01 -7.50 -15.26
CA ASP A 153 2.57 -8.87 -15.05
C ASP A 153 3.72 -9.72 -14.51
N TYR A 154 3.42 -10.52 -13.48
CA TYR A 154 4.36 -11.47 -12.87
C TYR A 154 3.78 -12.87 -12.96
N GLU A 155 4.58 -13.81 -13.43
CA GLU A 155 4.23 -15.23 -13.49
C GLU A 155 5.10 -15.99 -12.50
N VAL A 156 4.47 -16.73 -11.61
CA VAL A 156 5.10 -17.66 -10.67
C VAL A 156 4.53 -19.05 -10.88
N PRO A 157 5.17 -20.13 -10.39
CA PRO A 157 4.67 -21.49 -10.60
C PRO A 157 3.23 -21.72 -10.12
N GLU A 158 2.78 -20.94 -9.14
CA GLU A 158 1.48 -21.03 -8.49
C GLU A 158 0.38 -20.26 -9.21
N GLY A 159 0.71 -19.28 -10.06
CA GLY A 159 -0.25 -18.46 -10.80
C GLY A 159 0.31 -17.12 -11.26
N LYS A 160 -0.55 -16.10 -11.35
CA LYS A 160 -0.22 -14.79 -11.92
C LYS A 160 -0.61 -13.65 -10.99
N ILE A 161 0.24 -12.63 -10.98
CA ILE A 161 -0.03 -11.37 -10.29
C ILE A 161 0.07 -10.22 -11.31
N LYS A 162 -0.88 -9.30 -11.28
CA LYS A 162 -0.83 -8.06 -12.06
C LYS A 162 -0.71 -6.88 -11.09
N VAL A 163 0.25 -5.99 -11.33
CA VAL A 163 0.36 -4.71 -10.63
C VAL A 163 -0.01 -3.60 -11.61
N ILE A 164 -1.07 -2.88 -11.30
CA ILE A 164 -1.58 -1.74 -12.06
C ILE A 164 -1.18 -0.49 -11.29
N VAL A 165 -0.33 0.33 -11.87
CA VAL A 165 0.19 1.56 -11.26
C VAL A 165 -0.57 2.74 -11.87
N LEU A 166 -1.29 3.49 -11.05
CA LEU A 166 -2.05 4.66 -11.48
C LEU A 166 -1.20 5.93 -11.41
N ASP A 167 -1.56 6.91 -12.21
CA ASP A 167 -1.13 8.30 -12.10
C ASP A 167 -2.29 9.14 -11.60
N THR A 168 -2.23 9.59 -10.37
CA THR A 168 -3.28 10.38 -9.73
C THR A 168 -3.01 11.89 -9.77
N ARG A 169 -2.02 12.33 -10.59
CA ARG A 169 -1.59 13.73 -10.71
C ARG A 169 -1.83 14.34 -12.08
N TYR A 170 -1.35 13.70 -13.14
CA TYR A 170 -1.28 14.26 -14.47
C TYR A 170 -2.62 14.79 -15.01
N PHE A 171 -3.73 14.11 -14.67
CA PHE A 171 -5.07 14.42 -15.15
C PHE A 171 -6.00 14.96 -14.07
N ARG A 172 -5.57 14.92 -12.79
CA ARG A 172 -6.45 15.22 -11.67
C ARG A 172 -6.96 16.67 -11.75
N SER A 173 -8.27 16.81 -11.64
CA SER A 173 -8.95 18.10 -11.55
C SER A 173 -8.61 18.81 -10.23
N ASP A 174 -8.79 20.13 -10.21
CA ASP A 174 -8.52 20.94 -9.03
C ASP A 174 -9.31 20.46 -7.80
N LEU A 175 -8.66 20.54 -6.64
CA LEU A 175 -9.28 20.33 -5.35
C LEU A 175 -10.11 21.55 -4.95
N ILE A 176 -11.22 21.32 -4.25
CA ILE A 176 -12.07 22.41 -3.75
C ILE A 176 -11.73 22.65 -2.28
N GLU A 177 -11.23 23.85 -1.99
CA GLU A 177 -10.97 24.28 -0.61
C GLU A 177 -12.27 24.29 0.22
N ASP A 178 -12.17 23.85 1.46
CA ASP A 178 -13.31 23.86 2.40
C ASP A 178 -13.24 25.11 3.31
N GLU A 179 -13.88 26.17 2.88
CA GLU A 179 -13.98 27.43 3.63
C GLU A 179 -14.98 27.33 4.81
N ASP A 180 -15.79 26.26 4.84
CA ASP A 180 -16.92 26.12 5.77
C ASP A 180 -16.57 25.29 7.02
N SER A 181 -15.43 24.58 7.02
CA SER A 181 -15.01 23.71 8.13
C SER A 181 -13.52 23.83 8.41
N ASN A 182 -12.99 22.96 9.29
CA ASN A 182 -11.54 22.88 9.58
C ASN A 182 -10.79 21.92 8.62
N LYS A 183 -11.48 21.37 7.62
CA LYS A 183 -10.88 20.51 6.59
C LYS A 183 -10.21 21.38 5.54
N ARG A 184 -9.15 20.86 4.91
CA ARG A 184 -8.48 21.58 3.83
C ARG A 184 -9.31 21.53 2.56
N TYR A 185 -9.89 20.37 2.25
CA TYR A 185 -10.68 20.15 1.05
C TYR A 185 -12.04 19.55 1.34
N LYS A 186 -12.98 19.84 0.44
CA LYS A 186 -14.33 19.27 0.43
C LYS A 186 -14.60 18.50 -0.86
N PRO A 187 -15.49 17.48 -0.83
CA PRO A 187 -15.86 16.72 -2.01
C PRO A 187 -16.53 17.58 -3.08
N THR A 188 -16.28 17.25 -4.36
CA THR A 188 -17.01 17.78 -5.50
C THR A 188 -17.98 16.73 -6.06
N MET A 189 -19.17 17.18 -6.48
CA MET A 189 -20.15 16.38 -7.23
C MET A 189 -20.19 16.77 -8.70
N ASP A 190 -19.20 17.54 -9.16
CA ASP A 190 -19.05 17.84 -10.59
C ASP A 190 -18.69 16.57 -11.36
N SER A 191 -19.56 16.13 -12.24
CA SER A 191 -19.34 14.92 -13.05
C SER A 191 -18.25 15.06 -14.11
N THR A 192 -17.71 16.26 -14.30
CA THR A 192 -16.57 16.51 -15.19
C THR A 192 -15.23 16.49 -14.46
N ALA A 193 -15.25 16.54 -13.12
CA ALA A 193 -14.06 16.42 -12.31
C ALA A 193 -13.58 14.96 -12.29
N THR A 194 -12.27 14.77 -12.38
CA THR A 194 -11.67 13.44 -12.51
C THR A 194 -10.35 13.34 -11.74
N VAL A 195 -9.99 12.13 -11.33
CA VAL A 195 -8.67 11.77 -10.83
C VAL A 195 -7.78 11.29 -11.98
N LEU A 196 -8.29 10.39 -12.82
CA LEU A 196 -7.47 9.68 -13.81
C LEU A 196 -7.58 10.25 -15.25
N GLY A 197 -8.58 11.09 -15.53
CA GLY A 197 -8.89 11.52 -16.90
C GLY A 197 -9.42 10.38 -17.78
N GLU A 198 -10.04 10.72 -18.90
CA GLU A 198 -10.71 9.75 -19.76
C GLU A 198 -9.76 8.69 -20.33
N VAL A 199 -8.55 9.09 -20.71
CA VAL A 199 -7.59 8.20 -21.36
C VAL A 199 -7.10 7.12 -20.40
N GLN A 200 -6.70 7.50 -19.19
CA GLN A 200 -6.24 6.54 -18.19
C GLN A 200 -7.40 5.67 -17.67
N TRP A 201 -8.61 6.22 -17.51
CA TRP A 201 -9.79 5.43 -17.17
C TRP A 201 -10.04 4.31 -18.17
N LYS A 202 -10.03 4.60 -19.45
CA LYS A 202 -10.21 3.60 -20.49
C LYS A 202 -9.10 2.55 -20.49
N TRP A 203 -7.88 2.95 -20.20
CA TRP A 203 -6.77 2.03 -20.06
C TRP A 203 -6.96 1.12 -18.84
N LEU A 204 -7.34 1.67 -17.67
CA LEU A 204 -7.59 0.90 -16.45
C LEU A 204 -8.73 -0.13 -16.65
N GLU A 205 -9.81 0.28 -17.28
CA GLU A 205 -10.91 -0.62 -17.66
C GLU A 205 -10.41 -1.78 -18.53
N ASN A 206 -9.55 -1.53 -19.50
CA ASN A 206 -8.98 -2.56 -20.35
C ASN A 206 -8.03 -3.49 -19.57
N GLU A 207 -7.18 -2.94 -18.70
CA GLU A 207 -6.26 -3.73 -17.86
C GLU A 207 -7.00 -4.70 -16.94
N LEU A 208 -8.06 -4.22 -16.28
CA LEU A 208 -8.86 -5.04 -15.38
C LEU A 208 -9.71 -6.07 -16.14
N ASN A 209 -10.40 -5.66 -17.23
CA ASN A 209 -11.21 -6.56 -18.05
C ASN A 209 -10.37 -7.65 -18.76
N GLY A 210 -9.13 -7.34 -19.10
CA GLY A 210 -8.20 -8.27 -19.75
C GLY A 210 -7.41 -9.15 -18.80
N SER A 211 -7.52 -8.92 -17.47
CA SER A 211 -6.69 -9.61 -16.50
C SER A 211 -7.10 -11.07 -16.31
N ASP A 212 -6.13 -11.98 -16.48
CA ASP A 212 -6.23 -13.39 -16.08
C ASP A 212 -5.47 -13.68 -14.77
N ALA A 213 -4.95 -12.64 -14.11
CA ALA A 213 -4.21 -12.75 -12.86
C ALA A 213 -5.10 -13.24 -11.69
N ASP A 214 -4.48 -13.95 -10.76
CA ASP A 214 -5.13 -14.41 -9.53
C ASP A 214 -5.23 -13.30 -8.49
N PHE A 215 -4.23 -12.38 -8.50
CA PHE A 215 -4.24 -11.14 -7.74
C PHE A 215 -3.97 -9.94 -8.63
N ASN A 216 -4.73 -8.86 -8.43
CA ASN A 216 -4.60 -7.58 -9.13
C ASN A 216 -4.37 -6.48 -8.10
N LEU A 217 -3.14 -5.94 -8.04
CA LEU A 217 -2.79 -4.88 -7.12
C LEU A 217 -2.89 -3.54 -7.86
N ILE A 218 -3.65 -2.60 -7.31
CA ILE A 218 -3.81 -1.25 -7.87
C ILE A 218 -3.07 -0.28 -6.96
N MET A 219 -1.92 0.24 -7.41
CA MET A 219 -1.19 1.29 -6.71
C MET A 219 -1.77 2.64 -7.08
N SER A 220 -2.34 3.31 -6.08
CA SER A 220 -2.76 4.71 -6.11
C SER A 220 -1.85 5.51 -5.18
N SER A 221 -1.31 6.64 -5.60
CA SER A 221 -0.45 7.42 -4.70
C SER A 221 -1.22 8.00 -3.52
N ILE A 222 -2.49 8.37 -3.70
CA ILE A 222 -3.39 8.89 -2.65
C ILE A 222 -4.43 7.85 -2.20
N GLN A 223 -4.94 7.98 -0.98
CA GLN A 223 -5.93 7.04 -0.40
C GLN A 223 -7.24 7.00 -1.19
N VAL A 224 -7.79 5.79 -1.34
CA VAL A 224 -9.05 5.54 -2.05
C VAL A 224 -10.22 5.41 -1.06
N LEU A 225 -10.13 4.50 -0.09
CA LEU A 225 -11.23 4.21 0.83
C LEU A 225 -11.29 5.17 2.03
N SER A 226 -10.16 5.75 2.45
CA SER A 226 -10.11 6.76 3.50
C SER A 226 -10.42 8.14 2.90
N GLY A 227 -11.69 8.53 2.87
CA GLY A 227 -12.16 9.75 2.18
C GLY A 227 -12.71 10.84 3.08
N GLU A 228 -12.58 10.74 4.42
CA GLU A 228 -13.31 11.62 5.36
C GLU A 228 -12.40 12.59 6.12
N HIS A 229 -11.07 12.43 6.05
CA HIS A 229 -10.09 13.20 6.82
C HIS A 229 -9.96 14.67 6.42
N GLY A 230 -10.34 15.04 5.18
CA GLY A 230 -10.38 16.43 4.71
C GLY A 230 -9.07 16.94 4.10
N PHE A 231 -8.08 16.10 3.89
CA PHE A 231 -6.91 16.31 3.04
C PHE A 231 -7.17 15.73 1.65
N GLU A 232 -6.16 15.69 0.79
CA GLU A 232 -6.28 15.07 -0.53
C GLU A 232 -6.57 13.57 -0.44
N THR A 233 -7.52 13.10 -1.25
CA THR A 233 -7.95 11.71 -1.33
C THR A 233 -8.90 11.53 -2.50
N TRP A 234 -9.12 10.31 -2.96
CA TRP A 234 -10.21 10.02 -3.91
C TRP A 234 -11.58 10.43 -3.37
N GLY A 235 -11.76 10.50 -2.05
CA GLY A 235 -12.97 11.01 -1.41
C GLY A 235 -13.32 12.46 -1.76
N ASN A 236 -12.38 13.25 -2.29
CA ASN A 236 -12.66 14.57 -2.86
C ASN A 236 -13.45 14.48 -4.19
N PHE A 237 -13.43 13.30 -4.84
CA PHE A 237 -14.09 12.98 -6.09
C PHE A 237 -14.99 11.74 -5.93
N PRO A 238 -16.07 11.81 -5.16
CA PRO A 238 -16.87 10.63 -4.81
C PRO A 238 -17.47 9.89 -6.00
N LEU A 239 -17.72 10.57 -7.12
CA LEU A 239 -18.17 9.92 -8.36
C LEU A 239 -17.06 9.07 -9.00
N GLU A 240 -15.79 9.45 -8.81
CA GLU A 240 -14.65 8.67 -9.29
C GLU A 240 -14.40 7.44 -8.41
N VAL A 241 -14.64 7.55 -7.07
CA VAL A 241 -14.62 6.38 -6.17
C VAL A 241 -15.69 5.37 -6.60
N GLU A 242 -16.92 5.82 -6.79
CA GLU A 242 -18.03 4.97 -7.27
C GLU A 242 -17.67 4.31 -8.61
N LYS A 243 -17.09 5.07 -9.54
CA LYS A 243 -16.64 4.56 -10.84
C LYS A 243 -15.57 3.49 -10.69
N LEU A 244 -14.58 3.68 -9.79
CA LEU A 244 -13.53 2.69 -9.54
C LEU A 244 -14.11 1.39 -8.97
N GLU A 245 -14.99 1.48 -7.99
CA GLU A 245 -15.68 0.31 -7.41
C GLU A 245 -16.50 -0.44 -8.48
N GLN A 246 -17.20 0.28 -9.34
CA GLN A 246 -17.97 -0.31 -10.44
C GLN A 246 -17.05 -0.97 -11.48
N THR A 247 -15.95 -0.32 -11.84
CA THR A 247 -14.97 -0.85 -12.80
C THR A 247 -14.36 -2.15 -12.27
N ILE A 248 -13.94 -2.18 -11.01
CA ILE A 248 -13.40 -3.38 -10.36
C ILE A 248 -14.45 -4.50 -10.37
N THR A 249 -15.67 -4.19 -9.95
CA THR A 249 -16.75 -5.19 -9.84
C THR A 249 -17.14 -5.76 -11.20
N GLN A 250 -17.26 -4.92 -12.23
CA GLN A 250 -17.72 -5.31 -13.57
C GLN A 250 -16.65 -6.04 -14.37
N SER A 251 -15.36 -5.79 -14.10
CA SER A 251 -14.26 -6.43 -14.80
C SER A 251 -14.17 -7.94 -14.55
N GLY A 252 -14.63 -8.38 -13.37
CA GLY A 252 -14.42 -9.75 -12.91
C GLY A 252 -12.98 -10.10 -12.58
N ALA A 253 -12.08 -9.11 -12.47
CA ALA A 253 -10.70 -9.28 -12.00
C ALA A 253 -10.69 -9.87 -10.59
N LYS A 254 -9.81 -10.86 -10.36
CA LYS A 254 -9.76 -11.58 -9.08
C LYS A 254 -8.79 -10.89 -8.13
N GLY A 255 -8.99 -11.10 -6.82
CA GLY A 255 -8.03 -10.72 -5.79
C GLY A 255 -7.59 -9.26 -5.90
N VAL A 256 -8.55 -8.32 -6.08
CA VAL A 256 -8.22 -6.89 -6.23
C VAL A 256 -7.87 -6.30 -4.88
N ILE A 257 -6.71 -5.65 -4.82
CA ILE A 257 -6.13 -4.98 -3.64
C ILE A 257 -5.71 -3.59 -4.05
N ILE A 258 -6.06 -2.58 -3.27
CA ILE A 258 -5.60 -1.20 -3.47
C ILE A 258 -4.43 -0.92 -2.52
N LEU A 259 -3.42 -0.23 -3.02
CA LEU A 259 -2.27 0.27 -2.29
C LEU A 259 -2.23 1.79 -2.40
N SER A 260 -1.91 2.48 -1.31
CA SER A 260 -1.88 3.95 -1.28
C SER A 260 -0.74 4.52 -0.43
N GLY A 261 -0.49 5.82 -0.57
CA GLY A 261 0.56 6.58 0.08
C GLY A 261 0.09 7.93 0.63
N ASP A 262 0.86 8.99 0.44
CA ASP A 262 0.60 10.42 0.72
C ASP A 262 0.53 10.81 2.22
N ARG A 263 -0.21 10.10 3.04
CA ARG A 263 -0.75 10.57 4.33
C ARG A 263 0.22 10.63 5.50
N HIS A 264 1.49 10.23 5.31
CA HIS A 264 2.49 10.15 6.39
C HIS A 264 2.07 9.27 7.57
N ILE A 265 1.18 8.32 7.32
CA ILE A 265 0.73 7.26 8.23
C ILE A 265 0.61 5.95 7.46
N SER A 266 0.53 4.84 8.19
CA SER A 266 0.14 3.57 7.59
C SER A 266 -1.12 3.05 8.27
N GLU A 267 -2.07 2.55 7.46
CA GLU A 267 -3.33 2.00 7.96
C GLU A 267 -3.94 1.00 6.97
N PHE A 268 -4.83 0.16 7.47
CA PHE A 268 -5.70 -0.66 6.65
C PHE A 268 -7.10 -0.08 6.60
N SER A 269 -7.66 0.02 5.40
CA SER A 269 -9.06 0.30 5.17
C SER A 269 -9.71 -0.88 4.46
N ARG A 270 -10.95 -1.24 4.82
CA ARG A 270 -11.66 -2.35 4.22
C ARG A 270 -13.14 -2.04 4.05
N ALA A 271 -13.65 -2.18 2.84
CA ALA A 271 -15.03 -1.88 2.48
C ALA A 271 -15.73 -3.08 1.83
N GLU A 272 -17.00 -3.32 2.22
CA GLU A 272 -17.88 -4.22 1.49
C GLU A 272 -18.39 -3.49 0.25
N VAL A 273 -17.96 -3.93 -0.94
CA VAL A 273 -18.37 -3.35 -2.23
C VAL A 273 -19.40 -4.26 -2.87
N HIS A 274 -20.55 -3.69 -3.23
CA HIS A 274 -21.63 -4.47 -3.84
C HIS A 274 -21.18 -5.11 -5.15
N GLY A 275 -21.26 -6.44 -5.19
CA GLY A 275 -20.88 -7.26 -6.35
C GLY A 275 -19.50 -7.91 -6.24
N LEU A 276 -18.66 -7.54 -5.26
CA LEU A 276 -17.48 -8.32 -4.90
C LEU A 276 -17.84 -9.45 -3.94
N SER A 277 -17.14 -10.58 -4.06
CA SER A 277 -17.29 -11.73 -3.15
C SER A 277 -16.41 -11.62 -1.90
N TYR A 278 -15.57 -10.62 -1.83
CA TYR A 278 -14.64 -10.32 -0.74
C TYR A 278 -14.61 -8.80 -0.47
N PRO A 279 -14.29 -8.37 0.74
CA PRO A 279 -14.11 -6.95 1.03
C PRO A 279 -12.93 -6.35 0.26
N LEU A 280 -13.10 -5.16 -0.31
CA LEU A 280 -12.01 -4.42 -0.93
C LEU A 280 -11.09 -3.84 0.15
N VAL A 281 -9.80 -4.11 0.05
CA VAL A 281 -8.76 -3.56 0.93
C VAL A 281 -8.05 -2.42 0.25
N ASP A 282 -7.84 -1.32 0.97
CA ASP A 282 -6.90 -0.24 0.66
C ASP A 282 -5.83 -0.23 1.77
N PHE A 283 -4.60 -0.58 1.41
CA PHE A 283 -3.46 -0.60 2.31
C PHE A 283 -2.62 0.65 2.07
N THR A 284 -2.66 1.58 3.02
CA THR A 284 -1.82 2.78 3.03
C THR A 284 -0.48 2.49 3.70
N SER A 285 0.63 2.78 3.01
CA SER A 285 1.99 2.73 3.57
C SER A 285 2.74 4.00 3.20
N SER A 286 2.81 4.94 4.15
CA SER A 286 3.27 6.29 3.91
C SER A 286 4.04 6.82 5.12
N GLY A 287 5.38 6.76 5.08
CA GLY A 287 6.19 7.20 6.21
C GLY A 287 7.60 6.62 6.24
N LEU A 288 8.26 6.47 5.08
CA LEU A 288 9.58 5.86 5.01
C LEU A 288 10.65 6.64 5.78
N THR A 289 10.71 7.96 5.63
CA THR A 289 11.72 8.79 6.32
C THR A 289 11.12 9.75 7.33
N HIS A 290 9.85 10.06 7.19
CA HIS A 290 9.12 10.93 8.12
C HIS A 290 7.64 10.53 8.14
N SER A 291 7.01 10.73 9.28
CA SER A 291 5.63 10.34 9.53
C SER A 291 4.89 11.41 10.33
N TYR A 292 3.57 11.30 10.40
CA TYR A 292 2.72 12.21 11.16
C TYR A 292 2.66 11.78 12.63
N PHE A 293 3.79 11.91 13.36
CA PHE A 293 3.90 11.53 14.78
C PHE A 293 2.88 12.20 15.70
N SER A 294 2.37 13.37 15.33
CA SER A 294 1.33 14.07 16.11
C SER A 294 -0.08 13.65 15.74
N PHE A 295 -0.25 12.54 15.05
CA PHE A 295 -1.57 12.00 14.70
C PHE A 295 -2.45 11.88 15.94
N SER A 296 -3.59 12.55 15.92
CA SER A 296 -4.53 12.62 17.06
C SER A 296 -5.90 11.99 16.74
N GLY A 297 -6.01 11.38 15.59
CA GLY A 297 -7.24 10.77 15.10
C GLY A 297 -7.83 11.53 13.92
N GLU A 298 -8.19 10.79 12.88
CA GLU A 298 -8.90 11.25 11.70
C GLU A 298 -10.04 10.28 11.39
N PRO A 299 -11.18 10.78 10.90
CA PRO A 299 -12.30 9.91 10.56
C PRO A 299 -11.95 9.04 9.35
N ASN A 300 -12.14 7.74 9.49
CA ASN A 300 -12.11 6.75 8.43
C ASN A 300 -13.08 5.62 8.81
N LYS A 301 -14.25 5.60 8.20
CA LYS A 301 -15.30 4.59 8.47
C LYS A 301 -14.92 3.17 8.04
N HIS A 302 -13.89 3.05 7.21
CA HIS A 302 -13.41 1.78 6.68
C HIS A 302 -12.17 1.24 7.40
N ARG A 303 -11.64 1.98 8.40
CA ARG A 303 -10.41 1.59 9.10
C ARG A 303 -10.55 0.23 9.78
N VAL A 304 -9.52 -0.59 9.62
CA VAL A 304 -9.35 -1.87 10.33
C VAL A 304 -8.10 -1.78 11.20
N GLY A 305 -8.25 -2.03 12.48
CA GLY A 305 -7.16 -1.87 13.45
C GLY A 305 -6.88 -0.41 13.80
N GLU A 306 -5.63 -0.11 14.11
CA GLU A 306 -5.18 1.22 14.53
C GLU A 306 -4.38 1.90 13.41
N VAL A 307 -4.20 3.21 13.50
CA VAL A 307 -3.27 3.94 12.64
C VAL A 307 -1.85 3.78 13.18
N VAL A 308 -0.92 3.45 12.30
CA VAL A 308 0.51 3.50 12.58
C VAL A 308 1.04 4.86 12.14
N SER A 309 1.41 5.69 13.10
CA SER A 309 1.97 7.03 12.89
C SER A 309 3.49 7.09 13.09
N ASP A 310 4.12 5.96 13.32
CA ASP A 310 5.57 5.81 13.28
C ASP A 310 6.05 5.58 11.85
N LYS A 311 7.36 5.77 11.62
CA LYS A 311 7.99 5.43 10.34
C LYS A 311 7.76 3.95 10.05
N SER A 312 7.40 3.63 8.81
CA SER A 312 7.04 2.26 8.44
C SER A 312 7.10 2.03 6.93
N TYR A 313 7.04 0.76 6.55
CA TYR A 313 6.87 0.30 5.17
C TYR A 313 5.84 -0.82 5.11
N GLY A 314 5.32 -1.12 3.93
CA GLY A 314 4.32 -2.14 3.71
C GLY A 314 4.90 -3.41 3.12
N ILE A 315 4.44 -4.57 3.61
CA ILE A 315 4.69 -5.89 3.03
C ILE A 315 3.35 -6.58 2.75
N ILE A 316 3.27 -7.25 1.61
CA ILE A 316 2.15 -8.12 1.27
C ILE A 316 2.70 -9.48 0.87
N ASN A 317 2.31 -10.51 1.61
CA ASN A 317 2.58 -11.90 1.30
C ASN A 317 1.37 -12.50 0.58
N LEU A 318 1.52 -12.89 -0.68
CA LEU A 318 0.47 -13.51 -1.47
C LEU A 318 0.64 -15.02 -1.50
N ASN A 319 -0.41 -15.75 -1.10
CA ASN A 319 -0.53 -17.20 -1.20
C ASN A 319 -1.62 -17.52 -2.24
N ILE A 320 -1.19 -17.76 -3.46
CA ILE A 320 -2.08 -17.88 -4.62
C ILE A 320 -2.96 -19.11 -4.53
N LYS A 321 -2.40 -20.25 -4.11
CA LYS A 321 -3.12 -21.50 -3.93
C LYS A 321 -4.26 -21.39 -2.90
N ASP A 322 -3.98 -20.72 -1.81
CA ASP A 322 -4.92 -20.53 -0.71
C ASP A 322 -5.84 -19.34 -0.94
N LYS A 323 -5.55 -18.53 -1.98
CA LYS A 323 -6.22 -17.25 -2.29
C LYS A 323 -6.23 -16.33 -1.07
N GLU A 324 -5.10 -16.21 -0.41
CA GLU A 324 -4.92 -15.41 0.80
C GLU A 324 -3.84 -14.36 0.59
N ALA A 325 -4.08 -13.16 1.13
CA ALA A 325 -3.08 -12.12 1.27
C ALA A 325 -2.90 -11.79 2.75
N GLU A 326 -1.63 -11.72 3.18
CA GLU A 326 -1.23 -11.23 4.49
C GLU A 326 -0.55 -9.88 4.31
N PHE A 327 -1.12 -8.86 4.93
CA PHE A 327 -0.66 -7.47 4.88
C PHE A 327 0.04 -7.14 6.19
N LYS A 328 1.22 -6.52 6.13
CA LYS A 328 1.99 -6.13 7.30
C LYS A 328 2.47 -4.68 7.18
N ILE A 329 2.21 -3.90 8.21
CA ILE A 329 2.89 -2.62 8.43
C ILE A 329 4.13 -2.93 9.25
N MET A 330 5.30 -2.67 8.66
CA MET A 330 6.60 -3.02 9.22
C MET A 330 7.32 -1.79 9.75
N GLY A 331 7.87 -1.90 10.93
CA GLY A 331 8.76 -0.94 11.55
C GLY A 331 10.24 -1.30 11.40
N ASP A 332 11.09 -0.64 12.19
CA ASP A 332 12.54 -0.86 12.24
C ASP A 332 12.87 -2.25 12.80
N ASN A 333 13.98 -2.85 12.33
CA ASN A 333 14.47 -4.18 12.75
C ASN A 333 13.45 -5.32 12.56
N GLY A 334 12.61 -5.24 11.53
CA GLY A 334 11.63 -6.28 11.21
C GLY A 334 10.46 -6.35 12.18
N GLU A 335 10.19 -5.29 12.94
CA GLU A 335 9.03 -5.21 13.84
C GLU A 335 7.73 -5.17 13.03
N VAL A 336 6.80 -6.08 13.33
CA VAL A 336 5.44 -6.04 12.78
C VAL A 336 4.59 -5.12 13.66
N LEU A 337 4.28 -3.92 13.17
CA LEU A 337 3.51 -2.92 13.89
C LEU A 337 2.00 -3.22 13.84
N GLN A 338 1.52 -3.70 12.70
CA GLN A 338 0.16 -4.17 12.52
C GLN A 338 0.06 -5.18 11.38
N GLU A 339 -0.88 -6.11 11.44
CA GLU A 339 -1.13 -7.09 10.40
C GLU A 339 -2.62 -7.25 10.09
N LEU A 340 -2.94 -7.63 8.86
CA LEU A 340 -4.27 -8.01 8.40
C LEU A 340 -4.14 -9.21 7.47
N LYS A 341 -5.04 -10.21 7.61
CA LYS A 341 -5.16 -11.33 6.68
C LYS A 341 -6.52 -11.31 6.01
N GLN A 342 -6.56 -11.66 4.74
CA GLN A 342 -7.80 -11.75 3.98
C GLN A 342 -7.74 -12.85 2.93
N SER A 343 -8.85 -13.61 2.81
CA SER A 343 -9.09 -14.57 1.72
C SER A 343 -9.90 -13.91 0.60
N TYR A 344 -9.69 -14.37 -0.65
CA TYR A 344 -10.24 -13.81 -1.88
C TYR A 344 -11.05 -14.82 -2.71
#